data_8e7963d364d40e82d3ec1a069f8c85dd
#
_entry.id   8e7963d364d40e82d3ec1a069f8c85dd
#
_cell.length_a   1.000
_cell.length_b   1.000
_cell.length_c   1.000
_cell.angle_alpha   90.00
_cell.angle_beta   90.00
_cell.angle_gamma   90.00
#
_symmetry.space_group_name_H-M   'P 1'
#
loop_
_entity.id
_entity.type
_entity.pdbx_description
1 polymer ?
#
loop_
_entity_poly.entity_id
_entity_poly.type
_entity_poly.pdbx_seq_one_letter_code
_entity_poly.pdbx_strand_id
1 'polypeptide(L)'
;MDIGSNSTKVDFGIHEAAMQTYFREGERRAHALENRGPIRFKPDGTLDAKILESYSRCGFYIFEGVLDSEELADIETDFLNIQDKLPTSSDSKTDSEGHAALGADCEATTFYWAKPLSDPWGGTDVGNGRHQVKMTEPEVATDAPKEIVYLIVGSLQFSDACLRVYGHPELLAVAEQINGEDFVPFNESLFIKEPGLGASVSWHQDGQTHWNSPIWDEGTHGFNFMAQLYGCTAANGLWLVPGTHKLGKLDINAMLVENEADRIPSAVPLICKPGDVAMSSRQIVHGSFANTSPDWRVTVNFGFHRRSSVLNVKTKSFHNEKIVYDEQLVRNRSRMIAYAIDARRQRFPQETPFVYKPFKNTQDDYRWNEQAKAGIKDYNLVDLFI
;
A
#
# COMPACT_ATOMS: atom_id res chain seq x y z
N MET A 1 -21.81 20.63 -1.59
CA MET A 1 -23.18 20.09 -1.70
C MET A 1 -23.37 19.17 -0.52
N ASP A 2 -24.30 19.50 0.35
CA ASP A 2 -24.64 18.73 1.54
C ASP A 2 -25.43 17.49 1.09
N ILE A 3 -24.75 16.35 0.96
CA ILE A 3 -25.42 15.08 0.69
C ILE A 3 -25.84 14.56 2.05
N GLY A 4 -27.06 14.89 2.43
CA GLY A 4 -27.71 14.34 3.62
C GLY A 4 -27.83 12.83 3.52
N SER A 5 -26.84 12.10 4.02
CA SER A 5 -26.92 10.65 4.18
C SER A 5 -27.66 10.32 5.47
N ASN A 6 -28.87 9.82 5.36
CA ASN A 6 -29.48 8.95 6.36
C ASN A 6 -28.77 7.57 6.26
N SER A 7 -27.47 7.50 6.48
CA SER A 7 -26.80 6.21 6.55
C SER A 7 -27.15 5.58 7.90
N THR A 8 -27.81 4.44 7.88
CA THR A 8 -27.89 3.53 9.03
C THR A 8 -26.47 3.36 9.54
N LYS A 9 -26.23 3.72 10.81
CA LYS A 9 -24.89 3.63 11.41
C LYS A 9 -24.47 2.15 11.37
N VAL A 10 -23.48 1.86 10.55
CA VAL A 10 -22.85 0.55 10.48
C VAL A 10 -21.92 0.40 11.68
N ASP A 11 -21.99 -0.72 12.37
CA ASP A 11 -21.12 -1.04 13.51
C ASP A 11 -20.82 -2.56 13.57
N PHE A 12 -20.01 -2.97 14.52
CA PHE A 12 -19.61 -4.37 14.70
C PHE A 12 -20.64 -5.19 15.53
N GLY A 13 -21.88 -4.73 15.68
CA GLY A 13 -22.95 -5.45 16.37
C GLY A 13 -22.57 -5.80 17.81
N ILE A 14 -22.66 -7.06 18.19
CA ILE A 14 -22.32 -7.55 19.55
C ILE A 14 -20.85 -7.29 19.92
N HIS A 15 -19.98 -7.07 18.96
CA HIS A 15 -18.55 -6.78 19.17
C HIS A 15 -18.26 -5.29 19.27
N GLU A 16 -19.22 -4.41 19.03
CA GLU A 16 -19.00 -2.96 18.92
C GLU A 16 -18.30 -2.36 20.13
N ALA A 17 -18.78 -2.66 21.35
CA ALA A 17 -18.18 -2.11 22.58
C ALA A 17 -16.71 -2.54 22.75
N ALA A 18 -16.41 -3.80 22.41
CA ALA A 18 -15.05 -4.33 22.46
C ALA A 18 -14.15 -3.70 21.37
N MET A 19 -14.69 -3.51 20.15
CA MET A 19 -13.97 -2.86 19.06
C MET A 19 -13.65 -1.40 19.38
N GLN A 20 -14.62 -0.64 19.89
CA GLN A 20 -14.39 0.75 20.30
C GLN A 20 -13.34 0.87 21.42
N THR A 21 -13.33 -0.07 22.35
CA THR A 21 -12.30 -0.13 23.39
C THR A 21 -10.92 -0.44 22.78
N TYR A 22 -10.86 -1.42 21.88
CA TYR A 22 -9.64 -1.80 21.19
C TYR A 22 -9.07 -0.65 20.36
N PHE A 23 -9.93 0.10 19.65
CA PHE A 23 -9.53 1.28 18.88
C PHE A 23 -8.89 2.35 19.77
N ARG A 24 -9.56 2.77 20.86
CA ARG A 24 -9.02 3.76 21.80
C ARG A 24 -7.68 3.34 22.43
N GLU A 25 -7.61 2.08 22.87
CA GLU A 25 -6.38 1.53 23.46
C GLU A 25 -5.26 1.43 22.43
N GLY A 26 -5.60 1.06 21.18
CA GLY A 26 -4.67 1.00 20.06
C GLY A 26 -4.08 2.37 19.73
N GLU A 27 -4.92 3.40 19.64
CA GLU A 27 -4.47 4.78 19.41
C GLU A 27 -3.52 5.25 20.51
N ARG A 28 -3.87 5.00 21.77
CA ARG A 28 -3.00 5.35 22.90
C ARG A 28 -1.62 4.65 22.78
N ARG A 29 -1.61 3.36 22.44
CA ARG A 29 -0.36 2.62 22.20
C ARG A 29 0.41 3.16 21.01
N ALA A 30 -0.27 3.49 19.90
CA ALA A 30 0.36 4.04 18.69
C ALA A 30 1.11 5.33 18.99
N HIS A 31 0.48 6.26 19.71
CA HIS A 31 1.12 7.52 20.10
C HIS A 31 2.31 7.33 21.06
N ALA A 32 2.31 6.29 21.88
CA ALA A 32 3.40 6.00 22.81
C ALA A 32 4.64 5.41 22.14
N LEU A 33 4.59 5.04 20.85
CA LEU A 33 5.74 4.43 20.16
C LEU A 33 6.82 5.44 19.75
N GLU A 34 6.49 6.73 19.65
CA GLU A 34 7.43 7.79 19.23
C GLU A 34 8.16 7.48 17.90
N ASN A 35 7.46 6.84 16.98
CA ASN A 35 7.96 6.41 15.67
C ASN A 35 7.36 7.25 14.53
N ARG A 36 7.37 8.58 14.71
CA ARG A 36 6.85 9.53 13.74
C ARG A 36 7.58 10.85 13.75
N GLY A 37 7.49 11.59 12.66
CA GLY A 37 8.05 12.91 12.47
C GLY A 37 8.41 13.16 11.00
N PRO A 38 8.92 14.33 10.64
CA PRO A 38 9.32 14.63 9.27
C PRO A 38 10.50 13.78 8.81
N ILE A 39 10.66 13.64 7.50
CA ILE A 39 11.90 13.08 6.92
C ILE A 39 13.06 14.02 7.28
N ARG A 40 14.14 13.46 7.77
CA ARG A 40 15.34 14.22 8.14
C ARG A 40 16.59 13.49 7.69
N PHE A 41 17.43 14.20 6.95
CA PHE A 41 18.76 13.77 6.59
C PHE A 41 19.82 14.58 7.34
N LYS A 42 20.94 13.95 7.67
CA LYS A 42 22.11 14.62 8.20
C LYS A 42 22.82 15.40 7.09
N PRO A 43 23.76 16.31 7.44
CA PRO A 43 24.54 17.07 6.44
C PRO A 43 25.32 16.19 5.46
N ASP A 44 25.65 14.96 5.83
CA ASP A 44 26.33 13.98 4.97
C ASP A 44 25.38 13.22 4.03
N GLY A 45 24.09 13.54 4.04
CA GLY A 45 23.04 12.89 3.23
C GLY A 45 22.50 11.59 3.81
N THR A 46 23.00 11.13 4.97
CA THR A 46 22.45 9.92 5.62
C THR A 46 21.15 10.21 6.36
N LEU A 47 20.23 9.25 6.38
CA LEU A 47 18.98 9.36 7.12
C LEU A 47 19.25 9.49 8.63
N ASP A 48 18.46 10.29 9.33
CA ASP A 48 18.62 10.49 10.77
C ASP A 48 18.56 9.14 11.51
N ALA A 49 19.53 8.91 12.39
CA ALA A 49 19.66 7.67 13.14
C ALA A 49 18.41 7.35 13.97
N LYS A 50 17.72 8.35 14.50
CA LYS A 50 16.49 8.15 15.27
C LYS A 50 15.36 7.54 14.44
N ILE A 51 15.27 7.90 13.15
CA ILE A 51 14.31 7.31 12.21
C ILE A 51 14.64 5.82 12.03
N LEU A 52 15.91 5.51 11.72
CA LEU A 52 16.38 4.13 11.55
C LEU A 52 16.19 3.28 12.80
N GLU A 53 16.53 3.82 13.97
CA GLU A 53 16.35 3.15 15.28
C GLU A 53 14.87 2.85 15.55
N SER A 54 13.99 3.84 15.32
CA SER A 54 12.54 3.67 15.51
C SER A 54 11.96 2.66 14.51
N TYR A 55 12.35 2.74 13.23
CA TYR A 55 11.97 1.78 12.22
C TYR A 55 12.45 0.36 12.59
N SER A 56 13.73 0.21 12.96
CA SER A 56 14.27 -1.07 13.39
C SER A 56 13.56 -1.62 14.63
N ARG A 57 13.16 -0.78 15.56
CA ARG A 57 12.45 -1.19 16.78
C ARG A 57 11.01 -1.60 16.51
N CYS A 58 10.30 -0.80 15.74
CA CYS A 58 8.84 -0.94 15.53
C CYS A 58 8.48 -1.77 14.29
N GLY A 59 9.33 -1.77 13.24
CA GLY A 59 9.03 -2.31 11.92
C GLY A 59 8.27 -1.34 11.02
N PHE A 60 8.00 -0.12 11.51
CA PHE A 60 7.38 0.94 10.73
C PHE A 60 7.72 2.32 11.31
N TYR A 61 7.61 3.34 10.46
CA TYR A 61 7.77 4.75 10.81
C TYR A 61 6.77 5.60 10.03
N ILE A 62 6.23 6.65 10.63
CA ILE A 62 5.30 7.59 9.98
C ILE A 62 6.04 8.88 9.69
N PHE A 63 6.27 9.16 8.43
CA PHE A 63 6.77 10.44 7.96
C PHE A 63 5.62 11.44 7.87
N GLU A 64 5.68 12.50 8.66
CA GLU A 64 4.63 13.50 8.77
C GLU A 64 4.81 14.61 7.73
N GLY A 65 3.72 14.98 7.05
CA GLY A 65 3.66 16.13 6.15
C GLY A 65 4.58 15.99 4.92
N VAL A 66 4.67 14.80 4.33
CA VAL A 66 5.51 14.54 3.15
C VAL A 66 4.91 15.15 1.89
N LEU A 67 3.59 14.96 1.71
CA LEU A 67 2.86 15.51 0.56
C LEU A 67 2.17 16.80 0.97
N ASP A 68 2.31 17.81 0.16
CA ASP A 68 1.66 19.10 0.39
C ASP A 68 0.22 19.14 -0.16
N SER A 69 -0.45 20.27 0.00
CA SER A 69 -1.84 20.44 -0.43
C SER A 69 -2.02 20.41 -1.95
N GLU A 70 -0.99 20.78 -2.74
CA GLU A 70 -1.03 20.73 -4.20
C GLU A 70 -0.93 19.28 -4.68
N GLU A 71 -0.03 18.50 -4.09
CA GLU A 71 0.10 17.08 -4.37
C GLU A 71 -1.15 16.29 -3.99
N LEU A 72 -1.74 16.60 -2.83
CA LEU A 72 -2.99 15.97 -2.39
C LEU A 72 -4.15 16.30 -3.34
N ALA A 73 -4.27 17.54 -3.80
CA ALA A 73 -5.30 17.93 -4.77
C ALA A 73 -5.12 17.21 -6.12
N ASP A 74 -3.87 17.03 -6.58
CA ASP A 74 -3.57 16.27 -7.80
C ASP A 74 -4.00 14.80 -7.64
N ILE A 75 -3.68 14.16 -6.49
CA ILE A 75 -4.05 12.76 -6.22
C ILE A 75 -5.57 12.62 -6.11
N GLU A 76 -6.25 13.54 -5.43
CA GLU A 76 -7.70 13.52 -5.29
C GLU A 76 -8.39 13.67 -6.64
N THR A 77 -7.89 14.56 -7.51
CA THR A 77 -8.41 14.73 -8.86
C THR A 77 -8.29 13.43 -9.66
N ASP A 78 -7.14 12.80 -9.64
CA ASP A 78 -6.92 11.52 -10.34
C ASP A 78 -7.78 10.40 -9.73
N PHE A 79 -7.89 10.34 -8.40
CA PHE A 79 -8.72 9.36 -7.72
C PHE A 79 -10.20 9.49 -8.09
N LEU A 80 -10.76 10.70 -8.11
CA LEU A 80 -12.14 10.93 -8.53
C LEU A 80 -12.37 10.56 -10.00
N ASN A 81 -11.44 10.91 -10.88
CA ASN A 81 -11.47 10.50 -12.29
C ASN A 81 -11.42 8.97 -12.47
N ILE A 82 -10.68 8.27 -11.60
CA ILE A 82 -10.66 6.80 -11.59
C ILE A 82 -12.02 6.27 -11.14
N GLN A 83 -12.59 6.81 -10.06
CA GLN A 83 -13.90 6.39 -9.53
C GLN A 83 -15.00 6.53 -10.59
N ASP A 84 -15.04 7.63 -11.32
CA ASP A 84 -16.03 7.87 -12.38
C ASP A 84 -15.95 6.86 -13.53
N LYS A 85 -14.78 6.27 -13.75
CA LYS A 85 -14.49 5.35 -14.86
C LYS A 85 -14.35 3.89 -14.45
N LEU A 86 -14.64 3.56 -13.18
CA LEU A 86 -14.63 2.17 -12.74
C LEU A 86 -15.66 1.35 -13.51
N PRO A 87 -15.40 0.07 -13.76
CA PRO A 87 -16.44 -0.83 -14.25
C PRO A 87 -17.61 -0.89 -13.25
N THR A 88 -18.83 -1.08 -13.74
CA THR A 88 -20.05 -1.12 -12.91
C THR A 88 -20.17 -2.38 -12.06
N SER A 89 -19.37 -3.41 -12.36
CA SER A 89 -19.25 -4.67 -11.60
C SER A 89 -17.96 -5.38 -11.96
N SER A 90 -17.63 -6.41 -11.20
CA SER A 90 -16.45 -7.26 -11.45
C SER A 90 -16.45 -7.93 -12.83
N ASP A 91 -17.64 -8.16 -13.41
CA ASP A 91 -17.82 -8.77 -14.73
C ASP A 91 -18.03 -7.73 -15.85
N SER A 92 -18.15 -6.43 -15.52
CA SER A 92 -18.42 -5.37 -16.50
C SER A 92 -17.15 -4.88 -17.16
N LYS A 93 -17.26 -4.51 -18.44
CA LYS A 93 -16.23 -3.75 -19.20
C LYS A 93 -16.64 -2.32 -19.49
N THR A 94 -17.76 -1.87 -18.93
CA THR A 94 -18.28 -0.53 -19.11
C THR A 94 -18.45 0.18 -17.78
N ASP A 95 -18.21 1.49 -17.78
CA ASP A 95 -18.48 2.38 -16.67
C ASP A 95 -20.00 2.68 -16.51
N SER A 96 -20.34 3.55 -15.57
CA SER A 96 -21.73 3.94 -15.28
C SER A 96 -22.40 4.72 -16.41
N GLU A 97 -21.63 5.31 -17.33
CA GLU A 97 -22.14 6.05 -18.52
C GLU A 97 -22.21 5.16 -19.76
N GLY A 98 -21.76 3.90 -19.67
CA GLY A 98 -21.76 2.94 -20.78
C GLY A 98 -20.54 3.05 -21.69
N HIS A 99 -19.54 3.84 -21.34
CA HIS A 99 -18.25 3.89 -22.02
C HIS A 99 -17.37 2.70 -21.64
N ALA A 100 -16.29 2.46 -22.39
CA ALA A 100 -15.29 1.48 -21.98
C ALA A 100 -14.71 1.86 -20.60
N ALA A 101 -14.84 0.97 -19.65
CA ALA A 101 -14.33 1.21 -18.28
C ALA A 101 -12.80 1.30 -18.28
N LEU A 102 -12.28 1.96 -17.27
CA LEU A 102 -10.84 2.01 -17.02
C LEU A 102 -10.28 0.59 -16.90
N GLY A 103 -9.16 0.32 -17.57
CA GLY A 103 -8.52 -1.01 -17.57
C GLY A 103 -9.26 -2.12 -18.34
N ALA A 104 -10.36 -1.80 -19.07
CA ALA A 104 -11.12 -2.80 -19.86
C ALA A 104 -10.28 -3.54 -20.92
N ASP A 105 -9.16 -2.96 -21.31
CA ASP A 105 -8.20 -3.47 -22.29
C ASP A 105 -6.88 -3.95 -21.64
N CYS A 106 -6.78 -3.98 -20.30
CA CYS A 106 -5.63 -4.53 -19.59
C CYS A 106 -5.66 -6.06 -19.61
N GLU A 107 -4.49 -6.67 -19.77
CA GLU A 107 -4.28 -8.13 -19.63
C GLU A 107 -4.16 -8.51 -18.14
N ALA A 108 -3.54 -7.64 -17.34
CA ALA A 108 -3.42 -7.83 -15.90
C ALA A 108 -4.74 -7.52 -15.18
N THR A 109 -5.09 -8.32 -14.18
CA THR A 109 -6.19 -7.98 -13.27
C THR A 109 -5.85 -6.70 -12.52
N THR A 110 -6.67 -5.69 -12.70
CA THR A 110 -6.44 -4.35 -12.18
C THR A 110 -7.28 -4.04 -10.96
N PHE A 111 -8.57 -4.40 -10.99
CA PHE A 111 -9.52 -4.09 -9.93
C PHE A 111 -9.86 -5.33 -9.12
N TYR A 112 -9.69 -5.23 -7.81
CA TYR A 112 -10.06 -6.27 -6.87
C TYR A 112 -11.32 -5.86 -6.13
N TRP A 113 -12.29 -6.76 -6.18
CA TRP A 113 -13.64 -6.57 -5.69
C TRP A 113 -13.88 -7.34 -4.40
N ALA A 114 -14.70 -6.78 -3.54
CA ALA A 114 -15.16 -7.43 -2.32
C ALA A 114 -16.63 -7.10 -2.07
N LYS A 115 -17.30 -7.92 -1.29
CA LYS A 115 -18.57 -7.49 -0.69
C LYS A 115 -18.30 -6.38 0.32
N PRO A 116 -19.18 -5.40 0.46
CA PRO A 116 -19.02 -4.38 1.48
C PRO A 116 -18.74 -4.99 2.85
N LEU A 117 -17.82 -4.39 3.60
CA LEU A 117 -17.42 -4.76 4.96
C LEU A 117 -16.89 -6.20 5.14
N SER A 118 -16.75 -6.97 4.07
CA SER A 118 -16.27 -8.36 4.14
C SER A 118 -14.74 -8.44 4.28
N ASP A 119 -14.28 -9.64 4.62
CA ASP A 119 -12.87 -10.06 4.51
C ASP A 119 -12.74 -11.02 3.32
N PRO A 120 -12.32 -10.53 2.14
CA PRO A 120 -12.30 -11.37 0.94
C PRO A 120 -11.18 -12.41 0.92
N TRP A 121 -10.16 -12.26 1.78
CA TRP A 121 -8.97 -13.11 1.76
C TRP A 121 -8.83 -14.00 3.00
N GLY A 122 -9.41 -13.58 4.12
CA GLY A 122 -9.28 -14.29 5.38
C GLY A 122 -9.83 -15.73 5.34
N GLY A 123 -9.01 -16.68 5.78
CA GLY A 123 -9.36 -18.10 5.79
C GLY A 123 -9.36 -18.75 4.39
N THR A 124 -8.78 -18.10 3.37
CA THR A 124 -8.73 -18.62 1.99
C THR A 124 -7.32 -19.00 1.58
N ASP A 125 -7.19 -19.70 0.44
CA ASP A 125 -5.89 -20.01 -0.18
C ASP A 125 -5.31 -18.84 -0.99
N VAL A 126 -6.01 -17.72 -1.05
CA VAL A 126 -5.52 -16.51 -1.73
C VAL A 126 -4.20 -16.07 -1.10
N GLY A 127 -3.26 -15.64 -1.95
CA GLY A 127 -1.94 -15.27 -1.47
C GLY A 127 -1.17 -16.44 -0.85
N ASN A 128 -1.38 -17.68 -1.36
CA ASN A 128 -0.81 -18.92 -0.86
C ASN A 128 -1.16 -19.20 0.62
N GLY A 129 -2.37 -18.83 1.06
CA GLY A 129 -2.85 -19.10 2.41
C GLY A 129 -2.22 -18.25 3.50
N ARG A 130 -1.60 -17.11 3.15
CA ARG A 130 -0.99 -16.22 4.15
C ARG A 130 -2.01 -15.53 5.06
N HIS A 131 -3.26 -15.41 4.60
CA HIS A 131 -4.39 -14.85 5.33
C HIS A 131 -5.12 -15.93 6.11
N GLN A 132 -4.48 -16.44 7.16
CA GLN A 132 -4.89 -17.66 7.86
C GLN A 132 -6.23 -17.56 8.59
N VAL A 133 -6.63 -16.37 9.00
CA VAL A 133 -7.83 -16.13 9.80
C VAL A 133 -8.72 -15.11 9.14
N LYS A 134 -10.03 -15.27 9.36
CA LYS A 134 -11.04 -14.34 8.89
C LYS A 134 -11.31 -13.27 9.94
N MET A 135 -11.37 -12.00 9.50
CA MET A 135 -11.73 -10.87 10.35
C MET A 135 -13.24 -10.86 10.64
N THR A 136 -13.62 -10.25 11.76
CA THR A 136 -15.02 -9.98 12.06
C THR A 136 -15.64 -9.07 11.01
N GLU A 137 -16.74 -9.49 10.43
CA GLU A 137 -17.48 -8.75 9.40
C GLU A 137 -18.69 -8.05 10.05
N PRO A 138 -18.79 -6.71 9.95
CA PRO A 138 -20.02 -6.00 10.33
C PRO A 138 -21.20 -6.37 9.44
N GLU A 139 -22.42 -6.16 9.94
CA GLU A 139 -23.61 -6.27 9.13
C GLU A 139 -23.66 -5.13 8.10
N VAL A 140 -23.98 -5.50 6.88
CA VAL A 140 -24.07 -4.58 5.74
C VAL A 140 -25.46 -3.95 5.70
N ALA A 141 -25.56 -2.65 5.41
CA ALA A 141 -26.85 -1.99 5.21
C ALA A 141 -27.62 -2.64 4.04
N THR A 142 -28.94 -2.67 4.15
CA THR A 142 -29.81 -3.37 3.18
C THR A 142 -29.78 -2.76 1.77
N ASP A 143 -29.40 -1.50 1.66
CA ASP A 143 -29.29 -0.71 0.42
C ASP A 143 -27.86 -0.62 -0.11
N ALA A 144 -26.90 -1.29 0.54
CA ALA A 144 -25.50 -1.30 0.11
C ALA A 144 -25.33 -1.97 -1.27
N PRO A 145 -24.31 -1.56 -2.04
CA PRO A 145 -23.97 -2.20 -3.31
C PRO A 145 -23.60 -3.68 -3.09
N LYS A 146 -23.75 -4.50 -4.12
CA LYS A 146 -23.40 -5.92 -4.03
C LYS A 146 -21.90 -6.15 -3.85
N GLU A 147 -21.09 -5.29 -4.46
CA GLU A 147 -19.64 -5.34 -4.44
C GLU A 147 -19.03 -3.94 -4.58
N ILE A 148 -17.82 -3.79 -4.10
CA ILE A 148 -17.02 -2.55 -4.12
C ILE A 148 -15.61 -2.84 -4.62
N VAL A 149 -14.97 -1.87 -5.23
CA VAL A 149 -13.52 -1.92 -5.51
C VAL A 149 -12.78 -1.51 -4.24
N TYR A 150 -11.98 -2.41 -3.66
CA TYR A 150 -11.19 -2.11 -2.47
C TYR A 150 -9.68 -2.00 -2.73
N LEU A 151 -9.22 -2.47 -3.91
CA LEU A 151 -7.83 -2.45 -4.31
C LEU A 151 -7.71 -2.27 -5.82
N ILE A 152 -6.88 -1.33 -6.24
CA ILE A 152 -6.48 -1.12 -7.64
C ILE A 152 -4.99 -1.39 -7.74
N VAL A 153 -4.61 -2.39 -8.53
CA VAL A 153 -3.20 -2.77 -8.76
C VAL A 153 -2.72 -2.21 -10.09
N GLY A 154 -1.46 -1.81 -10.16
CA GLY A 154 -0.92 -1.15 -11.36
C GLY A 154 -1.42 0.28 -11.51
N SER A 155 -1.62 0.97 -10.40
CA SER A 155 -2.23 2.31 -10.35
C SER A 155 -1.46 3.39 -11.11
N LEU A 156 -0.14 3.22 -11.31
CA LEU A 156 0.69 4.22 -11.99
C LEU A 156 0.34 4.40 -13.48
N GLN A 157 -0.30 3.42 -14.12
CA GLN A 157 -0.79 3.57 -15.49
C GLN A 157 -2.07 4.41 -15.60
N PHE A 158 -2.75 4.63 -14.48
CA PHE A 158 -4.04 5.33 -14.42
C PHE A 158 -3.96 6.71 -13.77
N SER A 159 -2.89 7.01 -13.03
CA SER A 159 -2.73 8.24 -12.28
C SER A 159 -1.33 8.80 -12.41
N ASP A 160 -1.21 9.95 -13.06
CA ASP A 160 0.03 10.71 -13.13
C ASP A 160 0.43 11.26 -11.74
N ALA A 161 -0.56 11.55 -10.89
CA ALA A 161 -0.30 11.99 -9.52
C ALA A 161 0.32 10.87 -8.67
N CYS A 162 -0.20 9.64 -8.74
CA CYS A 162 0.42 8.48 -8.07
C CYS A 162 1.84 8.23 -8.60
N LEU A 163 2.06 8.37 -9.91
CA LEU A 163 3.40 8.25 -10.49
C LEU A 163 4.35 9.33 -9.94
N ARG A 164 3.87 10.57 -9.76
CA ARG A 164 4.69 11.65 -9.16
C ARG A 164 5.04 11.37 -7.69
N VAL A 165 4.12 10.83 -6.91
CA VAL A 165 4.40 10.38 -5.53
C VAL A 165 5.46 9.28 -5.51
N TYR A 166 5.36 8.33 -6.44
CA TYR A 166 6.37 7.28 -6.62
C TYR A 166 7.77 7.82 -6.93
N GLY A 167 7.84 9.00 -7.59
CA GLY A 167 9.07 9.73 -7.91
C GLY A 167 9.52 10.75 -6.86
N HIS A 168 8.90 10.78 -5.66
CA HIS A 168 9.19 11.79 -4.63
C HIS A 168 10.65 11.70 -4.16
N PRO A 169 11.45 12.79 -4.26
CA PRO A 169 12.89 12.72 -4.07
C PRO A 169 13.31 12.29 -2.66
N GLU A 170 12.63 12.76 -1.62
CA GLU A 170 12.95 12.36 -0.25
C GLU A 170 12.56 10.91 0.04
N LEU A 171 11.44 10.42 -0.50
CA LEU A 171 11.04 9.00 -0.34
C LEU A 171 12.00 8.08 -1.07
N LEU A 172 12.46 8.44 -2.27
CA LEU A 172 13.48 7.67 -3.01
C LEU A 172 14.82 7.70 -2.28
N ALA A 173 15.19 8.83 -1.67
CA ALA A 173 16.40 8.92 -0.85
C ALA A 173 16.30 8.03 0.41
N VAL A 174 15.12 7.95 1.05
CA VAL A 174 14.89 7.00 2.15
C VAL A 174 15.02 5.55 1.65
N ALA A 175 14.47 5.24 0.47
CA ALA A 175 14.58 3.91 -0.13
C ALA A 175 16.04 3.52 -0.41
N GLU A 176 16.85 4.45 -0.92
CA GLU A 176 18.29 4.26 -1.12
C GLU A 176 19.02 3.96 0.19
N GLN A 177 18.71 4.69 1.27
CA GLN A 177 19.34 4.49 2.57
C GLN A 177 19.05 3.10 3.19
N ILE A 178 17.87 2.54 2.94
CA ILE A 178 17.45 1.26 3.52
C ILE A 178 17.86 0.09 2.63
N ASN A 179 17.63 0.19 1.33
CA ASN A 179 17.78 -0.92 0.40
C ASN A 179 19.07 -0.89 -0.42
N GLY A 180 19.85 0.21 -0.34
CA GLY A 180 21.03 0.41 -1.17
C GLY A 180 20.72 1.20 -2.45
N GLU A 181 21.79 1.68 -3.10
CA GLU A 181 21.69 2.60 -4.24
C GLU A 181 21.11 2.02 -5.53
N ASP A 182 21.01 0.69 -5.59
CA ASP A 182 20.46 -0.07 -6.69
C ASP A 182 19.11 -0.73 -6.35
N PHE A 183 18.40 -0.20 -5.34
CA PHE A 183 17.10 -0.69 -4.93
C PHE A 183 16.14 -0.87 -6.11
N VAL A 184 15.24 -1.83 -6.02
CA VAL A 184 14.31 -2.17 -7.09
C VAL A 184 12.86 -1.98 -6.67
N PRO A 185 11.98 -1.60 -7.61
CA PRO A 185 10.57 -1.43 -7.32
C PRO A 185 9.88 -2.76 -7.16
N PHE A 186 8.80 -2.66 -6.41
CA PHE A 186 7.86 -3.72 -6.15
C PHE A 186 6.47 -3.19 -6.43
N ASN A 187 5.45 -4.05 -6.50
CA ASN A 187 4.09 -3.67 -6.84
C ASN A 187 3.59 -2.41 -6.12
N GLU A 188 2.76 -1.65 -6.80
CA GLU A 188 2.06 -0.50 -6.26
C GLU A 188 0.56 -0.64 -6.50
N SER A 189 -0.18 0.04 -5.64
CA SER A 189 -1.64 -0.06 -5.63
C SER A 189 -2.30 1.13 -4.94
N LEU A 190 -3.58 1.31 -5.23
CA LEU A 190 -4.47 2.14 -4.43
C LEU A 190 -5.33 1.22 -3.56
N PHE A 191 -5.19 1.33 -2.24
CA PHE A 191 -6.13 0.74 -1.29
C PHE A 191 -7.24 1.73 -0.99
N ILE A 192 -8.48 1.27 -1.13
CA ILE A 192 -9.67 2.11 -1.00
C ILE A 192 -10.56 1.52 0.10
N LYS A 193 -10.89 2.34 1.09
CA LYS A 193 -11.90 2.04 2.10
C LYS A 193 -12.95 3.12 2.11
N GLU A 194 -14.03 2.84 1.46
CA GLU A 194 -15.20 3.69 1.39
C GLU A 194 -15.91 3.78 2.75
N PRO A 195 -16.48 4.94 3.12
CA PRO A 195 -17.23 5.12 4.36
C PRO A 195 -18.35 4.09 4.52
N GLY A 196 -18.36 3.34 5.62
CA GLY A 196 -19.40 2.36 5.93
C GLY A 196 -19.46 1.15 5.00
N LEU A 197 -18.51 0.98 4.08
CA LEU A 197 -18.50 -0.10 3.07
C LEU A 197 -17.14 -0.81 2.97
N GLY A 198 -16.04 -0.12 3.31
CA GLY A 198 -14.69 -0.58 3.02
C GLY A 198 -14.36 -1.94 3.62
N ALA A 199 -13.89 -2.86 2.79
CA ALA A 199 -13.54 -4.23 3.14
C ALA A 199 -12.38 -4.31 4.13
N SER A 200 -12.34 -5.33 4.97
CA SER A 200 -11.20 -5.67 5.81
C SER A 200 -10.10 -6.38 5.01
N VAL A 201 -8.91 -6.42 5.57
CA VAL A 201 -7.80 -7.27 5.12
C VAL A 201 -7.26 -8.00 6.34
N SER A 202 -7.40 -9.31 6.36
CA SER A 202 -7.00 -10.15 7.47
C SER A 202 -5.52 -10.04 7.81
N TRP A 203 -5.20 -10.37 9.06
CA TRP A 203 -3.84 -10.39 9.56
C TRP A 203 -2.93 -11.28 8.71
N HIS A 204 -1.79 -10.75 8.29
CA HIS A 204 -0.80 -11.45 7.48
C HIS A 204 0.59 -10.84 7.61
N GLN A 205 1.57 -11.51 7.07
CA GLN A 205 2.89 -11.00 6.75
C GLN A 205 3.08 -11.08 5.25
N ASP A 206 3.69 -10.07 4.65
CA ASP A 206 4.08 -10.08 3.24
C ASP A 206 5.35 -10.91 3.02
N GLY A 207 5.69 -11.17 1.76
CA GLY A 207 7.01 -11.67 1.42
C GLY A 207 7.19 -13.17 1.51
N GLN A 208 6.18 -13.94 1.14
CA GLN A 208 6.23 -15.42 1.18
C GLN A 208 7.42 -16.04 0.46
N THR A 209 7.85 -15.46 -0.64
CA THR A 209 8.89 -16.02 -1.48
C THR A 209 10.26 -16.05 -0.80
N HIS A 210 10.50 -15.17 0.15
CA HIS A 210 11.80 -15.00 0.81
C HIS A 210 11.93 -15.74 2.13
N TRP A 211 10.84 -16.27 2.71
CA TRP A 211 10.87 -16.93 4.02
C TRP A 211 11.81 -18.14 4.11
N ASN A 212 12.11 -18.76 2.99
CA ASN A 212 13.02 -19.92 2.90
C ASN A 212 14.36 -19.54 2.24
N SER A 213 14.65 -18.26 2.02
CA SER A 213 15.92 -17.84 1.44
C SER A 213 17.06 -18.03 2.43
N PRO A 214 18.17 -18.68 2.04
CA PRO A 214 19.36 -18.79 2.91
C PRO A 214 20.07 -17.44 3.09
N ILE A 215 19.73 -16.44 2.28
CA ILE A 215 20.26 -15.06 2.32
C ILE A 215 19.17 -14.16 2.93
N TRP A 216 18.59 -14.61 4.03
CA TRP A 216 17.59 -13.82 4.73
C TRP A 216 18.27 -12.65 5.45
N ASP A 217 17.90 -11.45 5.11
CA ASP A 217 18.33 -10.23 5.78
C ASP A 217 17.11 -9.61 6.48
N GLU A 218 17.02 -9.77 7.78
CA GLU A 218 15.90 -9.34 8.63
C GLU A 218 15.55 -7.85 8.49
N GLY A 219 16.48 -7.01 8.03
CA GLY A 219 16.29 -5.58 7.91
C GLY A 219 15.82 -5.11 6.53
N THR A 220 15.88 -5.94 5.47
CA THR A 220 15.91 -5.42 4.11
C THR A 220 15.13 -6.19 3.06
N HIS A 221 14.22 -7.08 3.46
CA HIS A 221 13.32 -7.75 2.51
C HIS A 221 12.33 -6.82 1.82
N GLY A 222 12.54 -5.55 1.94
CA GLY A 222 11.69 -4.55 1.39
C GLY A 222 10.72 -3.96 2.42
N PHE A 223 10.19 -2.85 2.02
CA PHE A 223 9.20 -2.11 2.78
C PHE A 223 8.19 -1.50 1.82
N ASN A 224 7.04 -1.14 2.34
CA ASN A 224 6.03 -0.36 1.64
C ASN A 224 6.00 1.07 2.17
N PHE A 225 5.90 2.04 1.27
CA PHE A 225 5.37 3.35 1.57
C PHE A 225 3.86 3.34 1.39
N MET A 226 3.17 4.02 2.28
CA MET A 226 1.72 4.13 2.31
C MET A 226 1.37 5.61 2.46
N ALA A 227 1.24 6.32 1.35
CA ALA A 227 0.88 7.73 1.32
C ALA A 227 -0.64 7.88 1.48
N GLN A 228 -1.06 8.73 2.42
CA GLN A 228 -2.45 8.89 2.81
C GLN A 228 -3.08 10.12 2.15
N LEU A 229 -4.08 9.92 1.30
CA LEU A 229 -4.81 11.03 0.68
C LEU A 229 -5.66 11.78 1.72
N TYR A 230 -6.51 11.06 2.46
CA TYR A 230 -7.43 11.65 3.45
C TYR A 230 -6.98 11.43 4.90
N GLY A 231 -5.84 10.79 5.10
CA GLY A 231 -5.43 10.31 6.41
C GLY A 231 -6.05 8.96 6.78
N CYS A 232 -5.81 8.53 8.02
CA CYS A 232 -6.42 7.33 8.57
C CYS A 232 -6.44 7.35 10.10
N THR A 233 -7.39 6.60 10.67
CA THR A 233 -7.65 6.47 12.09
C THR A 233 -7.64 4.98 12.49
N ALA A 234 -7.89 4.68 13.75
CA ALA A 234 -8.04 3.30 14.20
C ALA A 234 -9.21 2.56 13.52
N ALA A 235 -10.25 3.28 13.12
CA ALA A 235 -11.45 2.70 12.53
C ALA A 235 -11.29 2.27 11.07
N ASN A 236 -10.40 2.93 10.30
CA ASN A 236 -10.22 2.64 8.88
C ASN A 236 -8.76 2.38 8.47
N GLY A 237 -7.80 2.62 9.36
CA GLY A 237 -6.38 2.48 9.11
C GLY A 237 -5.88 1.03 9.07
N LEU A 238 -4.62 0.91 8.65
CA LEU A 238 -3.87 -0.33 8.81
C LEU A 238 -3.49 -0.51 10.27
N TRP A 239 -3.52 -1.74 10.76
CA TRP A 239 -3.04 -2.13 12.07
C TRP A 239 -1.77 -2.96 11.92
N LEU A 240 -0.78 -2.72 12.79
CA LEU A 240 0.51 -3.40 12.77
C LEU A 240 0.85 -3.92 14.17
N VAL A 241 1.59 -5.02 14.22
CA VAL A 241 2.10 -5.57 15.48
C VAL A 241 3.59 -5.25 15.61
N PRO A 242 3.96 -4.21 16.39
CA PRO A 242 5.34 -3.71 16.45
C PRO A 242 6.33 -4.80 16.85
N GLY A 243 7.50 -4.81 16.19
CA GLY A 243 8.59 -5.74 16.46
C GLY A 243 8.47 -7.12 15.81
N THR A 244 7.31 -7.51 15.29
CA THR A 244 7.10 -8.84 14.68
C THR A 244 7.91 -9.06 13.41
N HIS A 245 8.34 -8.01 12.73
CA HIS A 245 9.20 -8.09 11.55
C HIS A 245 10.57 -8.74 11.82
N LYS A 246 10.98 -8.86 13.09
CA LYS A 246 12.23 -9.52 13.53
C LYS A 246 12.07 -10.97 13.95
N LEU A 247 10.84 -11.46 13.96
CA LEU A 247 10.53 -12.78 14.54
C LEU A 247 10.39 -13.89 13.49
N GLY A 248 10.71 -13.58 12.23
CA GLY A 248 10.52 -14.53 11.14
C GLY A 248 9.05 -14.73 10.80
N LYS A 249 8.73 -15.86 10.16
CA LYS A 249 7.36 -16.23 9.82
C LYS A 249 6.61 -16.68 11.07
N LEU A 250 5.51 -16.03 11.37
CA LEU A 250 4.69 -16.28 12.55
C LEU A 250 3.45 -17.12 12.24
N ASP A 251 3.04 -17.92 13.22
CA ASP A 251 1.74 -18.56 13.22
C ASP A 251 0.68 -17.58 13.74
N ILE A 252 0.01 -16.88 12.81
CA ILE A 252 -0.99 -15.88 13.13
C ILE A 252 -2.26 -16.54 13.72
N ASN A 253 -2.58 -17.77 13.34
CA ASN A 253 -3.66 -18.52 13.95
C ASN A 253 -3.43 -18.69 15.45
N ALA A 254 -2.24 -19.14 15.84
CA ALA A 254 -1.90 -19.29 17.26
C ALA A 254 -2.03 -17.96 18.01
N MET A 255 -1.54 -16.86 17.41
CA MET A 255 -1.64 -15.51 18.01
C MET A 255 -3.09 -15.08 18.29
N LEU A 256 -4.05 -15.49 17.45
CA LEU A 256 -5.46 -15.11 17.60
C LEU A 256 -6.24 -16.06 18.49
N VAL A 257 -5.95 -17.36 18.44
CA VAL A 257 -6.55 -18.36 19.32
C VAL A 257 -6.28 -18.02 20.80
N GLU A 258 -5.08 -17.62 21.14
CA GLU A 258 -4.71 -17.18 22.50
C GLU A 258 -5.54 -16.00 23.01
N ASN A 259 -6.09 -15.20 22.11
CA ASN A 259 -6.85 -13.99 22.45
C ASN A 259 -8.38 -14.17 22.26
N GLU A 260 -8.84 -15.32 21.78
CA GLU A 260 -10.24 -15.63 21.49
C GLU A 260 -10.94 -14.57 20.62
N ALA A 261 -10.16 -13.86 19.79
CA ALA A 261 -10.66 -12.76 18.95
C ALA A 261 -9.66 -12.45 17.83
N ASP A 262 -10.15 -11.76 16.79
CA ASP A 262 -9.34 -11.22 15.70
C ASP A 262 -8.57 -9.93 16.07
N ARG A 263 -8.54 -9.56 17.33
CA ARG A 263 -7.91 -8.36 17.88
C ARG A 263 -6.61 -8.71 18.61
N ILE A 264 -5.49 -8.52 17.94
CA ILE A 264 -4.16 -8.76 18.56
C ILE A 264 -3.89 -7.66 19.61
N PRO A 265 -3.73 -7.97 20.90
CA PRO A 265 -3.64 -6.97 21.98
C PRO A 265 -2.48 -5.98 21.84
N SER A 266 -1.36 -6.41 21.27
CA SER A 266 -0.17 -5.59 21.06
C SER A 266 -0.19 -4.77 19.77
N ALA A 267 -1.19 -4.97 18.91
CA ALA A 267 -1.29 -4.22 17.67
C ALA A 267 -1.62 -2.75 17.90
N VAL A 268 -1.18 -1.92 16.97
CA VAL A 268 -1.42 -0.49 16.94
C VAL A 268 -1.92 -0.06 15.57
N PRO A 269 -2.87 0.89 15.46
CA PRO A 269 -3.28 1.44 14.18
C PRO A 269 -2.27 2.45 13.64
N LEU A 270 -2.21 2.58 12.33
CA LEU A 270 -1.65 3.77 11.70
C LEU A 270 -2.62 4.93 11.90
N ILE A 271 -2.14 5.99 12.53
CA ILE A 271 -2.85 7.26 12.69
C ILE A 271 -2.11 8.29 11.87
N CYS A 272 -2.66 8.67 10.74
CA CYS A 272 -2.04 9.58 9.79
C CYS A 272 -2.97 10.74 9.44
N LYS A 273 -2.40 11.90 9.22
CA LYS A 273 -3.07 13.03 8.59
C LYS A 273 -2.99 12.90 7.06
N PRO A 274 -3.80 13.65 6.30
CA PRO A 274 -3.56 13.80 4.86
C PRO A 274 -2.11 14.24 4.60
N GLY A 275 -1.47 13.60 3.63
CA GLY A 275 -0.07 13.88 3.27
C GLY A 275 0.99 13.17 4.09
N ASP A 276 0.63 12.49 5.18
CA ASP A 276 1.58 11.61 5.88
C ASP A 276 1.86 10.35 5.05
N VAL A 277 3.09 9.85 5.16
CA VAL A 277 3.52 8.60 4.50
C VAL A 277 4.07 7.65 5.54
N ALA A 278 3.41 6.52 5.74
CA ALA A 278 3.96 5.48 6.58
C ALA A 278 4.91 4.59 5.78
N MET A 279 6.07 4.27 6.36
CA MET A 279 7.01 3.26 5.87
C MET A 279 6.87 2.02 6.74
N SER A 280 6.60 0.86 6.16
CA SER A 280 6.38 -0.38 6.89
C SER A 280 7.16 -1.54 6.30
N SER A 281 7.89 -2.26 7.16
CA SER A 281 8.54 -3.53 6.78
C SER A 281 7.48 -4.52 6.29
N ARG A 282 7.76 -5.21 5.21
CA ARG A 282 6.86 -6.22 4.66
C ARG A 282 6.71 -7.46 5.55
N GLN A 283 7.64 -7.66 6.47
CA GLN A 283 7.63 -8.78 7.42
C GLN A 283 6.80 -8.54 8.68
N ILE A 284 6.36 -7.31 8.93
CA ILE A 284 5.54 -7.03 10.10
C ILE A 284 4.16 -7.67 9.97
N VAL A 285 3.65 -8.25 11.04
CA VAL A 285 2.25 -8.71 11.07
C VAL A 285 1.34 -7.49 10.99
N HIS A 286 0.46 -7.48 9.99
CA HIS A 286 -0.46 -6.37 9.77
C HIS A 286 -1.79 -6.84 9.21
N GLY A 287 -2.80 -5.99 9.32
CA GLY A 287 -4.15 -6.21 8.85
C GLY A 287 -4.98 -4.94 8.96
N SER A 288 -6.22 -4.97 8.55
CA SER A 288 -7.12 -3.82 8.72
C SER A 288 -8.56 -4.26 8.86
N PHE A 289 -9.27 -3.68 9.82
CA PHE A 289 -10.70 -3.96 10.02
C PHE A 289 -11.54 -3.32 8.92
N ALA A 290 -12.79 -3.77 8.78
CA ALA A 290 -13.77 -3.13 7.92
C ALA A 290 -13.97 -1.66 8.32
N ASN A 291 -14.19 -0.79 7.33
CA ASN A 291 -14.39 0.64 7.59
C ASN A 291 -15.84 0.92 7.96
N THR A 292 -16.11 1.02 9.25
CA THR A 292 -17.42 1.43 9.79
C THR A 292 -17.50 2.94 10.06
N SER A 293 -16.41 3.70 9.79
CA SER A 293 -16.37 5.15 10.00
C SER A 293 -17.03 5.91 8.83
N PRO A 294 -17.37 7.19 9.04
CA PRO A 294 -17.88 8.06 7.98
C PRO A 294 -16.77 8.58 7.03
N ASP A 295 -15.52 8.23 7.28
CA ASP A 295 -14.37 8.80 6.59
C ASP A 295 -13.81 7.83 5.54
N TRP A 296 -13.41 8.38 4.39
CA TRP A 296 -12.64 7.67 3.39
C TRP A 296 -11.23 7.38 3.90
N ARG A 297 -10.71 6.22 3.53
CA ARG A 297 -9.27 5.99 3.50
C ARG A 297 -8.85 5.61 2.08
N VAL A 298 -7.97 6.42 1.50
CA VAL A 298 -7.33 6.14 0.22
C VAL A 298 -5.82 6.19 0.43
N THR A 299 -5.16 5.07 0.14
CA THR A 299 -3.71 4.91 0.36
C THR A 299 -3.03 4.58 -0.95
N VAL A 300 -2.10 5.44 -1.38
CA VAL A 300 -1.14 5.11 -2.45
C VAL A 300 -0.05 4.25 -1.82
N ASN A 301 -0.07 2.95 -2.13
CA ASN A 301 0.86 1.98 -1.59
C ASN A 301 1.87 1.59 -2.64
N PHE A 302 3.16 1.65 -2.31
CA PHE A 302 4.25 1.24 -3.19
C PHE A 302 5.47 0.83 -2.38
N GLY A 303 6.28 -0.06 -2.93
CA GLY A 303 7.38 -0.61 -2.17
C GLY A 303 8.66 -0.79 -2.97
N PHE A 304 9.73 -0.95 -2.21
CA PHE A 304 11.06 -1.17 -2.75
C PHE A 304 11.78 -2.30 -2.01
N HIS A 305 12.59 -3.04 -2.77
CA HIS A 305 13.43 -4.10 -2.26
C HIS A 305 14.91 -3.78 -2.45
N ARG A 306 15.74 -4.40 -1.65
CA ARG A 306 17.15 -4.55 -1.97
C ARG A 306 17.28 -5.44 -3.21
N ARG A 307 18.02 -4.96 -4.22
CA ARG A 307 18.18 -5.71 -5.47
C ARG A 307 18.68 -7.14 -5.27
N SER A 308 19.63 -7.33 -4.37
CA SER A 308 20.20 -8.67 -4.07
C SER A 308 19.18 -9.65 -3.48
N SER A 309 18.10 -9.17 -2.87
CA SER A 309 17.05 -10.04 -2.30
C SER A 309 16.03 -10.52 -3.34
N VAL A 310 15.93 -9.86 -4.49
CA VAL A 310 14.98 -10.22 -5.54
C VAL A 310 15.63 -10.78 -6.80
N LEU A 311 16.88 -10.45 -7.07
CA LEU A 311 17.57 -10.88 -8.28
C LEU A 311 17.68 -12.41 -8.34
N ASN A 312 17.26 -12.98 -9.47
CA ASN A 312 17.23 -14.43 -9.73
C ASN A 312 16.25 -15.23 -8.85
N VAL A 313 15.38 -14.56 -8.12
CA VAL A 313 14.30 -15.24 -7.40
C VAL A 313 13.37 -15.91 -8.40
N LYS A 314 13.08 -17.19 -8.15
CA LYS A 314 12.13 -17.98 -8.91
C LYS A 314 10.82 -18.04 -8.13
N THR A 315 9.78 -17.51 -8.71
CA THR A 315 8.48 -17.43 -8.05
C THR A 315 7.33 -17.53 -9.04
N LYS A 316 6.13 -17.39 -8.56
CA LYS A 316 4.97 -17.11 -9.38
C LYS A 316 4.73 -15.61 -9.42
N SER A 317 4.32 -15.11 -10.58
CA SER A 317 3.80 -13.74 -10.69
C SER A 317 2.48 -13.62 -9.92
N PHE A 318 2.04 -12.40 -9.75
CA PHE A 318 0.71 -12.10 -9.21
C PHE A 318 -0.42 -12.84 -9.98
N HIS A 319 -0.20 -13.19 -11.23
CA HIS A 319 -1.10 -13.93 -12.12
C HIS A 319 -0.81 -15.45 -12.19
N ASN A 320 -0.07 -16.01 -11.21
CA ASN A 320 0.31 -17.43 -11.13
C ASN A 320 1.28 -17.94 -12.21
N GLU A 321 1.84 -17.09 -13.02
CA GLU A 321 2.87 -17.48 -13.97
C GLU A 321 4.21 -17.73 -13.28
N LYS A 322 4.92 -18.78 -13.68
CA LYS A 322 6.27 -19.02 -13.18
C LYS A 322 7.23 -18.04 -13.84
N ILE A 323 7.90 -17.23 -13.03
CA ILE A 323 8.86 -16.24 -13.49
C ILE A 323 10.19 -16.36 -12.76
N VAL A 324 11.24 -15.85 -13.40
CA VAL A 324 12.53 -15.59 -12.79
C VAL A 324 12.75 -14.10 -12.83
N TYR A 325 13.01 -13.49 -11.68
CA TYR A 325 13.24 -12.05 -11.56
C TYR A 325 14.69 -11.73 -11.98
N ASP A 326 14.98 -11.92 -13.26
CA ASP A 326 16.31 -11.72 -13.83
C ASP A 326 16.66 -10.24 -14.01
N GLU A 327 17.87 -9.97 -14.50
CA GLU A 327 18.37 -8.61 -14.77
C GLU A 327 17.46 -7.81 -15.71
N GLN A 328 16.87 -8.47 -16.71
CA GLN A 328 16.02 -7.80 -17.69
C GLN A 328 14.71 -7.38 -17.04
N LEU A 329 14.10 -8.22 -16.22
CA LEU A 329 12.87 -7.92 -15.50
C LEU A 329 13.10 -6.81 -14.46
N VAL A 330 14.20 -6.92 -13.67
CA VAL A 330 14.63 -5.86 -12.74
C VAL A 330 14.76 -4.52 -13.46
N ARG A 331 15.46 -4.49 -14.61
CA ARG A 331 15.62 -3.27 -15.39
C ARG A 331 14.29 -2.72 -15.91
N ASN A 332 13.44 -3.60 -16.46
CA ASN A 332 12.13 -3.19 -16.99
C ASN A 332 11.24 -2.58 -15.90
N ARG A 333 11.26 -3.16 -14.70
CA ARG A 333 10.49 -2.59 -13.58
C ARG A 333 11.11 -1.29 -13.08
N SER A 334 12.43 -1.22 -12.97
CA SER A 334 13.15 -0.04 -12.48
C SER A 334 12.97 1.20 -13.37
N ARG A 335 12.65 1.04 -14.67
CA ARG A 335 12.31 2.18 -15.56
C ARG A 335 11.14 3.02 -15.02
N MET A 336 10.24 2.42 -14.23
CA MET A 336 9.12 3.14 -13.62
C MET A 336 9.59 4.24 -12.68
N ILE A 337 10.70 4.03 -11.95
CA ILE A 337 11.32 5.05 -11.11
C ILE A 337 11.82 6.23 -11.97
N ALA A 338 12.43 5.94 -13.12
CA ALA A 338 12.95 6.98 -14.01
C ALA A 338 11.80 7.82 -14.61
N TYR A 339 10.72 7.19 -15.06
CA TYR A 339 9.51 7.90 -15.52
C TYR A 339 8.89 8.74 -14.42
N ALA A 340 8.80 8.20 -13.20
CA ALA A 340 8.24 8.89 -12.06
C ALA A 340 9.04 10.15 -11.67
N ILE A 341 10.37 10.06 -11.68
CA ILE A 341 11.26 11.20 -11.46
C ILE A 341 11.05 12.28 -12.52
N ASP A 342 10.93 11.90 -13.79
CA ASP A 342 10.69 12.89 -14.86
C ASP A 342 9.28 13.49 -14.79
N ALA A 343 8.24 12.69 -14.54
CA ALA A 343 6.89 13.19 -14.35
C ALA A 343 6.81 14.22 -13.20
N ARG A 344 7.51 13.93 -12.08
CA ARG A 344 7.59 14.87 -10.96
C ARG A 344 8.36 16.13 -11.32
N ARG A 345 9.51 16.02 -11.98
CA ARG A 345 10.32 17.16 -12.44
C ARG A 345 9.52 18.09 -13.36
N GLN A 346 8.63 17.55 -14.19
CA GLN A 346 7.77 18.37 -15.06
C GLN A 346 6.72 19.14 -14.27
N ARG A 347 6.18 18.55 -13.21
CA ARG A 347 5.13 19.17 -12.39
C ARG A 347 5.70 20.12 -11.34
N PHE A 348 6.86 19.77 -10.76
CA PHE A 348 7.55 20.52 -9.71
C PHE A 348 8.98 20.89 -10.12
N PRO A 349 9.15 21.82 -11.10
CA PRO A 349 10.47 22.10 -11.69
C PRO A 349 11.45 22.80 -10.73
N GLN A 350 10.99 23.27 -9.57
CA GLN A 350 11.83 23.89 -8.54
C GLN A 350 12.45 22.87 -7.58
N GLU A 351 11.97 21.64 -7.57
CA GLU A 351 12.57 20.58 -6.76
C GLU A 351 13.86 20.06 -7.36
N THR A 352 14.78 19.64 -6.49
CA THR A 352 15.95 18.87 -6.93
C THR A 352 15.53 17.42 -7.12
N PRO A 353 15.51 16.89 -8.35
CA PRO A 353 15.09 15.52 -8.59
C PRO A 353 16.08 14.52 -7.99
N PHE A 354 15.56 13.38 -7.54
CA PHE A 354 16.39 12.25 -7.13
C PHE A 354 17.18 11.68 -8.32
N VAL A 355 18.43 11.27 -8.07
CA VAL A 355 19.27 10.60 -9.08
C VAL A 355 19.31 9.11 -8.82
N TYR A 356 18.48 8.36 -9.53
CA TYR A 356 18.45 6.91 -9.42
C TYR A 356 19.68 6.28 -10.13
N LYS A 357 20.63 5.79 -9.36
CA LYS A 357 21.95 5.36 -9.85
C LYS A 357 21.94 4.33 -10.97
N PRO A 358 21.04 3.30 -10.98
CA PRO A 358 20.97 2.35 -12.08
C PRO A 358 20.68 2.97 -13.45
N PHE A 359 20.09 4.16 -13.48
CA PHE A 359 19.75 4.89 -14.71
C PHE A 359 20.47 6.25 -14.83
N LYS A 360 21.46 6.54 -13.99
CA LYS A 360 22.15 7.85 -13.94
C LYS A 360 22.61 8.36 -15.32
N ASN A 361 23.09 7.48 -16.18
CA ASN A 361 23.62 7.86 -17.50
C ASN A 361 22.56 7.82 -18.61
N THR A 362 21.36 7.34 -18.34
CA THR A 362 20.26 7.17 -19.30
C THR A 362 18.94 7.76 -18.78
N GLN A 363 18.98 8.51 -17.70
CA GLN A 363 17.77 9.06 -17.08
C GLN A 363 17.02 10.00 -18.03
N ASP A 364 17.73 10.74 -18.88
CA ASP A 364 17.12 11.64 -19.87
C ASP A 364 16.43 10.89 -21.03
N ASP A 365 16.66 9.60 -21.19
CA ASP A 365 15.94 8.75 -22.16
C ASP A 365 14.52 8.42 -21.70
N TYR A 366 14.23 8.60 -20.40
CA TYR A 366 12.94 8.26 -19.78
C TYR A 366 12.10 9.52 -19.55
N ARG A 367 11.64 10.14 -20.65
CA ARG A 367 10.76 11.31 -20.58
C ARG A 367 9.31 10.86 -20.41
N TRP A 368 8.64 11.41 -19.38
CA TRP A 368 7.22 11.18 -19.18
C TRP A 368 6.40 11.97 -20.23
N ASN A 369 5.65 11.29 -21.04
CA ASN A 369 4.80 11.82 -22.08
C ASN A 369 3.76 10.77 -22.50
N GLU A 370 2.85 11.08 -23.43
CA GLU A 370 1.80 10.18 -23.88
C GLU A 370 2.34 8.85 -24.45
N GLN A 371 3.48 8.85 -25.11
CA GLN A 371 4.10 7.62 -25.60
C GLN A 371 4.61 6.74 -24.46
N ALA A 372 5.22 7.34 -23.44
CA ALA A 372 5.67 6.64 -22.24
C ALA A 372 4.47 6.07 -21.46
N LYS A 373 3.41 6.86 -21.32
CA LYS A 373 2.14 6.45 -20.69
C LYS A 373 1.54 5.22 -21.39
N ALA A 374 1.43 5.25 -22.70
CA ALA A 374 0.99 4.09 -23.48
C ALA A 374 1.94 2.89 -23.34
N GLY A 375 3.24 3.14 -23.22
CA GLY A 375 4.28 2.11 -23.11
C GLY A 375 4.40 1.43 -21.74
N ILE A 376 3.71 1.95 -20.72
CA ILE A 376 3.66 1.32 -19.38
C ILE A 376 2.39 0.52 -19.13
N LYS A 377 1.51 0.40 -20.13
CA LYS A 377 0.33 -0.46 -20.00
C LYS A 377 0.75 -1.86 -19.53
N ASP A 378 0.05 -2.40 -18.55
CA ASP A 378 0.32 -3.71 -17.96
C ASP A 378 1.76 -3.93 -17.43
N TYR A 379 2.45 -2.85 -17.05
CA TYR A 379 3.84 -2.90 -16.57
C TYR A 379 4.04 -3.81 -15.33
N ASN A 380 2.97 -4.10 -14.60
CA ASN A 380 2.92 -4.94 -13.41
C ASN A 380 2.48 -6.39 -13.68
N LEU A 381 2.27 -6.77 -14.94
CA LEU A 381 1.78 -8.11 -15.34
C LEU A 381 2.61 -9.25 -14.76
N VAL A 382 3.92 -9.05 -14.70
CA VAL A 382 4.87 -10.03 -14.18
C VAL A 382 5.46 -9.64 -12.81
N ASP A 383 4.79 -8.76 -12.08
CA ASP A 383 5.24 -8.41 -10.75
C ASP A 383 5.27 -9.61 -9.83
N LEU A 384 6.30 -9.63 -9.00
CA LEU A 384 6.47 -10.67 -8.02
C LEU A 384 5.34 -10.64 -6.99
N PHE A 385 4.78 -11.78 -6.73
CA PHE A 385 4.00 -12.03 -5.54
C PHE A 385 4.95 -12.40 -4.40
N ILE A 386 5.57 -11.38 -3.84
CA ILE A 386 6.55 -11.57 -2.77
C ILE A 386 5.88 -11.37 -1.42
#